data_be72af842de4614f012fb715badbfd84
#
_entry.id   be72af842de4614f012fb715badbfd84
#
_cell.length_a   1.000
_cell.length_b   1.000
_cell.length_c   1.000
_cell.angle_alpha   90.00
_cell.angle_beta   90.00
_cell.angle_gamma   90.00
#
_symmetry.space_group_name_H-M   'P 1'
#
loop_
_entity.id
_entity.type
_entity.pdbx_description
1 polymer ?
#
loop_
_entity_poly.entity_id
_entity_poly.type
_entity_poly.pdbx_seq_one_letter_code
_entity_poly.pdbx_strand_id
1 'polypeptide(L)'
;MNAPLTTSLVRGRRGTPVALLAALVLAAGVAGCNSLLDVKNPNNVNASDLDNPTAAPSIANGALSTVARAWGAILVDYATVSDELTWIGSRDGYRELDVGFVTNRTNEFLDAAFPFVGESRWTSDLAIKKLSGFDAAGTLKSRDDLARSYLYAAIAYTMIGDMFNNFPVFSDRQTAAPPLGPANMGQVYDTAVAYTTRGIAIAQATGNTALQLALTAERARAKFGKSIWAKLHPPGPGVPQGGSFVNDAGANADAAAALALAAATSDWKYRFNYSASTIDNTIGAWVNSRQEMRVGNAFINRAVTPNDTLRDPITNAVDPEVRRALIEFKATPATQFYSSLTVVSSRELYLMLAEAALVAGDTLTNAQQFAVNINAVRLLNYPDSAKYKYDPSNLAQPRPGAMLKAERKANLFLQGRRLHDLYRFGDKADMWQTIVPVADAVANPGTFFPITQVELLANPYCVANPSSC
;
A
#
# COMPACT_ATOMS: atom_id res chain seq x y z
N MET A 1 43.73 -92.02 -34.32
CA MET A 1 43.03 -93.16 -33.70
C MET A 1 41.83 -92.57 -32.96
N ASN A 2 40.64 -92.99 -33.44
CA ASN A 2 39.34 -93.08 -32.80
C ASN A 2 38.61 -91.76 -32.39
N ALA A 3 37.71 -91.42 -33.24
CA ALA A 3 36.40 -90.86 -32.86
C ALA A 3 35.57 -91.90 -32.10
N PRO A 4 34.42 -91.57 -31.37
CA PRO A 4 33.21 -91.27 -32.09
C PRO A 4 32.18 -90.35 -31.40
N LEU A 5 31.27 -89.82 -32.22
CA LEU A 5 29.79 -89.80 -32.19
C LEU A 5 29.05 -89.06 -31.09
N THR A 6 28.52 -87.90 -31.46
CA THR A 6 27.09 -87.51 -31.60
C THR A 6 26.09 -88.04 -30.59
N THR A 7 25.36 -87.09 -29.98
CA THR A 7 23.88 -87.11 -30.03
C THR A 7 23.32 -85.69 -29.73
N SER A 8 22.52 -85.23 -30.64
CA SER A 8 21.68 -84.06 -30.55
C SER A 8 20.47 -84.36 -29.66
N LEU A 9 20.15 -83.45 -28.72
CA LEU A 9 18.84 -83.34 -28.08
C LEU A 9 18.27 -81.98 -28.24
N VAL A 10 17.28 -81.86 -29.08
CA VAL A 10 16.39 -80.75 -29.25
C VAL A 10 15.63 -80.52 -27.93
N ARG A 11 15.82 -79.41 -27.29
CA ARG A 11 15.00 -79.00 -26.16
C ARG A 11 14.12 -77.83 -26.58
N GLY A 12 12.82 -78.15 -26.70
CA GLY A 12 11.77 -77.19 -27.04
C GLY A 12 11.67 -76.03 -26.06
N ARG A 13 11.67 -74.83 -26.60
CA ARG A 13 11.38 -73.60 -25.91
C ARG A 13 9.90 -73.55 -25.52
N ARG A 14 9.57 -73.84 -24.27
CA ARG A 14 8.31 -73.41 -23.64
C ARG A 14 8.62 -72.27 -22.63
N GLY A 15 8.59 -71.03 -23.10
CA GLY A 15 8.88 -69.91 -22.27
C GLY A 15 8.11 -68.61 -22.63
N THR A 16 7.02 -68.71 -23.38
CA THR A 16 6.34 -67.50 -23.94
C THR A 16 5.12 -66.97 -23.19
N PRO A 17 4.45 -67.61 -22.23
CA PRO A 17 3.31 -67.00 -21.57
C PRO A 17 3.69 -66.11 -20.36
N VAL A 18 4.79 -66.41 -19.67
CA VAL A 18 5.18 -65.65 -18.45
C VAL A 18 5.78 -64.28 -18.79
N ALA A 19 6.55 -64.17 -19.87
CA ALA A 19 7.13 -62.89 -20.30
C ALA A 19 6.06 -61.93 -20.85
N LEU A 20 5.01 -62.45 -21.50
CA LEU A 20 3.89 -61.58 -21.94
C LEU A 20 3.02 -61.11 -20.77
N LEU A 21 2.81 -61.92 -19.74
CA LEU A 21 2.08 -61.53 -18.55
C LEU A 21 2.88 -60.45 -17.74
N ALA A 22 4.18 -60.61 -17.62
CA ALA A 22 5.04 -59.65 -16.95
C ALA A 22 5.08 -58.29 -17.69
N ALA A 23 5.10 -58.28 -19.02
CA ALA A 23 5.05 -57.07 -19.83
C ALA A 23 3.68 -56.34 -19.75
N LEU A 24 2.58 -57.10 -19.66
CA LEU A 24 1.23 -56.53 -19.49
C LEU A 24 1.04 -55.89 -18.07
N VAL A 25 1.58 -56.49 -17.04
CA VAL A 25 1.52 -55.97 -15.65
C VAL A 25 2.40 -54.74 -15.53
N LEU A 26 3.56 -54.64 -16.17
CA LEU A 26 4.37 -53.44 -16.21
C LEU A 26 3.69 -52.32 -17.01
N ALA A 27 3.04 -52.60 -18.13
CA ALA A 27 2.32 -51.61 -18.93
C ALA A 27 1.07 -51.07 -18.22
N ALA A 28 0.35 -51.90 -17.44
CA ALA A 28 -0.77 -51.45 -16.62
C ALA A 28 -0.35 -50.58 -15.42
N GLY A 29 0.85 -50.82 -14.89
CA GLY A 29 1.42 -50.01 -13.80
C GLY A 29 1.82 -48.56 -14.21
N VAL A 30 2.19 -48.37 -15.49
CA VAL A 30 2.57 -47.05 -16.01
C VAL A 30 1.35 -46.22 -16.44
N ALA A 31 0.23 -46.85 -16.81
CA ALA A 31 -1.01 -46.13 -17.15
C ALA A 31 -1.81 -45.62 -15.93
N GLY A 32 -1.53 -46.16 -14.74
CA GLY A 32 -2.22 -45.75 -13.50
C GLY A 32 -1.64 -44.55 -12.75
N CYS A 33 -0.45 -44.07 -13.14
CA CYS A 33 0.26 -43.05 -12.34
C CYS A 33 -0.14 -41.59 -12.63
N ASN A 34 -0.91 -41.31 -13.67
CA ASN A 34 -1.31 -39.92 -13.97
C ASN A 34 -2.41 -39.35 -13.03
N SER A 35 -3.19 -40.21 -12.36
CA SER A 35 -4.23 -39.74 -11.43
C SER A 35 -3.77 -39.65 -9.97
N LEU A 36 -2.64 -40.29 -9.61
CA LEU A 36 -2.08 -40.26 -8.26
C LEU A 36 -1.26 -39.00 -7.98
N LEU A 37 -0.88 -38.25 -9.02
CA LEU A 37 -0.20 -36.96 -8.93
C LEU A 37 -1.15 -35.78 -9.03
N ASP A 38 -2.43 -36.00 -9.28
CA ASP A 38 -3.47 -34.98 -9.26
C ASP A 38 -3.95 -34.76 -7.83
N VAL A 39 -3.03 -34.24 -6.99
CA VAL A 39 -3.34 -33.84 -5.63
C VAL A 39 -4.24 -32.59 -5.73
N LYS A 40 -5.55 -32.82 -5.74
CA LYS A 40 -6.52 -31.77 -5.50
C LYS A 40 -6.30 -31.27 -4.05
N ASN A 41 -5.42 -30.29 -3.90
CA ASN A 41 -5.31 -29.61 -2.62
C ASN A 41 -6.58 -28.75 -2.44
N PRO A 42 -7.51 -29.12 -1.55
CA PRO A 42 -8.78 -28.39 -1.39
C PRO A 42 -8.58 -26.96 -0.91
N ASN A 43 -7.37 -26.61 -0.49
CA ASN A 43 -7.00 -25.26 -0.04
C ASN A 43 -6.31 -24.42 -1.12
N ASN A 44 -6.02 -24.97 -2.30
CA ASN A 44 -5.46 -24.22 -3.43
C ASN A 44 -6.49 -24.09 -4.55
N VAL A 45 -6.84 -22.87 -4.88
CA VAL A 45 -7.65 -22.56 -6.06
C VAL A 45 -6.78 -22.76 -7.29
N ASN A 46 -7.14 -23.71 -8.16
CA ASN A 46 -6.44 -23.89 -9.42
C ASN A 46 -6.65 -22.69 -10.34
N ALA A 47 -5.68 -22.35 -11.19
CA ALA A 47 -5.81 -21.25 -12.13
C ALA A 47 -7.05 -21.37 -13.04
N SER A 48 -7.44 -22.61 -13.41
CA SER A 48 -8.65 -22.91 -14.18
C SER A 48 -9.95 -22.58 -13.42
N ASP A 49 -9.96 -22.67 -12.10
CA ASP A 49 -11.14 -22.36 -11.29
C ASP A 49 -11.45 -20.86 -11.32
N LEU A 50 -10.43 -20.02 -11.55
CA LEU A 50 -10.57 -18.58 -11.73
C LEU A 50 -11.18 -18.18 -13.08
N ASP A 51 -11.35 -19.12 -14.01
CA ASP A 51 -12.05 -18.91 -15.28
C ASP A 51 -13.58 -19.10 -15.17
N ASN A 52 -14.05 -19.55 -14.00
CA ASN A 52 -15.46 -19.69 -13.73
C ASN A 52 -16.05 -18.37 -13.15
N PRO A 53 -17.11 -17.80 -13.74
CA PRO A 53 -17.73 -16.56 -13.22
C PRO A 53 -18.23 -16.66 -11.78
N THR A 54 -18.49 -17.87 -11.26
CA THR A 54 -18.86 -18.06 -9.84
C THR A 54 -17.71 -17.77 -8.87
N ALA A 55 -16.46 -17.73 -9.33
CA ALA A 55 -15.31 -17.37 -8.54
C ALA A 55 -15.16 -15.85 -8.36
N ALA A 56 -15.97 -15.01 -9.01
CA ALA A 56 -15.83 -13.55 -9.00
C ALA A 56 -15.69 -12.94 -7.60
N PRO A 57 -16.50 -13.29 -6.57
CA PRO A 57 -16.31 -12.77 -5.22
C PRO A 57 -14.96 -13.17 -4.60
N SER A 58 -14.51 -14.41 -4.86
CA SER A 58 -13.20 -14.90 -4.35
C SER A 58 -12.03 -14.21 -5.03
N ILE A 59 -12.13 -13.92 -6.33
CA ILE A 59 -11.12 -13.16 -7.09
C ILE A 59 -10.99 -11.74 -6.51
N ALA A 60 -12.11 -11.03 -6.29
CA ALA A 60 -12.10 -9.70 -5.71
C ALA A 60 -11.56 -9.70 -4.26
N ASN A 61 -11.92 -10.71 -3.45
CA ASN A 61 -11.41 -10.86 -2.08
C ASN A 61 -9.90 -11.22 -2.05
N GLY A 62 -9.42 -11.97 -3.04
CA GLY A 62 -8.00 -12.22 -3.22
C GLY A 62 -7.20 -10.94 -3.47
N ALA A 63 -7.70 -10.05 -4.33
CA ALA A 63 -7.11 -8.73 -4.54
C ALA A 63 -7.11 -7.89 -3.25
N LEU A 64 -8.22 -7.86 -2.50
CA LEU A 64 -8.28 -7.18 -1.20
C LEU A 64 -7.20 -7.69 -0.24
N SER A 65 -7.09 -9.02 -0.11
CA SER A 65 -6.16 -9.66 0.83
C SER A 65 -4.70 -9.31 0.51
N THR A 66 -4.32 -9.38 -0.77
CA THR A 66 -2.94 -9.06 -1.19
C THR A 66 -2.61 -7.58 -1.01
N VAL A 67 -3.56 -6.67 -1.32
CA VAL A 67 -3.36 -5.23 -1.14
C VAL A 67 -3.29 -4.86 0.35
N ALA A 68 -4.15 -5.43 1.18
CA ALA A 68 -4.12 -5.19 2.63
C ALA A 68 -2.80 -5.70 3.26
N ARG A 69 -2.30 -6.86 2.82
CA ARG A 69 -1.00 -7.39 3.27
C ARG A 69 0.14 -6.48 2.83
N ALA A 70 0.16 -6.08 1.58
CA ALA A 70 1.19 -5.20 1.04
C ALA A 70 1.21 -3.85 1.78
N TRP A 71 0.03 -3.27 2.03
CA TRP A 71 -0.10 -2.03 2.77
C TRP A 71 0.52 -2.14 4.17
N GLY A 72 0.17 -3.18 4.93
CA GLY A 72 0.73 -3.40 6.26
C GLY A 72 2.25 -3.64 6.26
N ALA A 73 2.76 -4.36 5.25
CA ALA A 73 4.17 -4.69 5.15
C ALA A 73 5.03 -3.46 4.82
N ILE A 74 4.68 -2.70 3.77
CA ILE A 74 5.51 -1.56 3.35
C ILE A 74 5.30 -0.32 4.25
N LEU A 75 4.14 -0.19 4.89
CA LEU A 75 3.85 0.96 5.75
C LEU A 75 4.74 0.98 7.00
N VAL A 76 5.16 -0.17 7.53
CA VAL A 76 6.09 -0.18 8.68
C VAL A 76 7.43 0.43 8.31
N ASP A 77 7.96 0.12 7.13
CA ASP A 77 9.22 0.67 6.63
C ASP A 77 9.09 2.18 6.39
N TYR A 78 8.01 2.59 5.74
CA TYR A 78 7.71 3.99 5.46
C TYR A 78 7.49 4.82 6.75
N ALA A 79 6.75 4.28 7.71
CA ALA A 79 6.51 4.93 9.00
C ALA A 79 7.80 5.06 9.84
N THR A 80 8.74 4.12 9.66
CA THR A 80 10.04 4.18 10.32
C THR A 80 10.91 5.30 9.75
N VAL A 81 10.97 5.42 8.42
CA VAL A 81 11.70 6.54 7.79
C VAL A 81 11.11 7.89 8.18
N SER A 82 9.79 7.96 8.41
CA SER A 82 9.06 9.22 8.51
C SER A 82 8.81 9.74 9.93
N ASP A 83 9.50 9.29 10.96
CA ASP A 83 9.32 9.65 12.37
C ASP A 83 8.01 9.16 13.04
N GLU A 84 7.13 8.45 12.32
CA GLU A 84 5.90 7.88 12.91
C GLU A 84 6.21 6.68 13.80
N LEU A 85 7.19 5.89 13.39
CA LEU A 85 7.80 4.82 14.19
C LEU A 85 9.29 5.13 14.40
N THR A 86 9.89 4.55 15.44
CA THR A 86 11.33 4.61 15.67
C THR A 86 11.85 3.25 16.13
N TRP A 87 13.03 2.91 15.68
CA TRP A 87 13.72 1.67 16.05
C TRP A 87 14.18 1.71 17.51
N ILE A 88 14.04 0.59 18.21
CA ILE A 88 14.46 0.41 19.60
C ILE A 88 15.04 -0.98 19.88
N GLY A 89 15.02 -1.85 18.90
CA GLY A 89 15.37 -3.27 19.05
C GLY A 89 16.77 -3.62 18.60
N SER A 90 16.89 -4.78 17.96
CA SER A 90 18.14 -5.38 17.53
C SER A 90 18.32 -5.48 16.02
N ARG A 91 17.32 -5.07 15.23
CA ARG A 91 17.30 -5.22 13.78
C ARG A 91 17.88 -3.99 13.08
N ASP A 92 19.11 -4.09 12.63
CA ASP A 92 19.83 -2.98 12.00
C ASP A 92 19.17 -2.43 10.73
N GLY A 93 18.44 -3.25 9.98
CA GLY A 93 17.69 -2.78 8.81
C GLY A 93 16.66 -1.70 9.16
N TYR A 94 15.95 -1.83 10.29
CA TYR A 94 15.06 -0.78 10.77
C TYR A 94 15.82 0.44 11.29
N ARG A 95 16.98 0.24 11.94
CA ARG A 95 17.84 1.36 12.36
C ARG A 95 18.29 2.18 11.15
N GLU A 96 18.66 1.51 10.07
CA GLU A 96 19.08 2.17 8.83
C GLU A 96 17.96 3.07 8.27
N LEU A 97 16.73 2.55 8.21
CA LEU A 97 15.56 3.32 7.78
C LEU A 97 15.25 4.49 8.74
N ASP A 98 15.30 4.28 10.05
CA ASP A 98 15.02 5.28 11.08
C ASP A 98 15.97 6.49 10.98
N VAL A 99 17.25 6.24 10.66
CA VAL A 99 18.22 7.32 10.45
C VAL A 99 18.20 7.92 9.04
N GLY A 100 17.27 7.51 8.18
CA GLY A 100 16.95 8.14 6.90
C GLY A 100 17.71 7.62 5.68
N PHE A 101 18.36 6.45 5.75
CA PHE A 101 18.94 5.79 4.57
C PHE A 101 17.88 4.96 3.87
N VAL A 102 17.33 5.50 2.78
CA VAL A 102 16.17 4.93 2.08
C VAL A 102 16.53 4.20 0.78
N THR A 103 17.76 4.35 0.28
CA THR A 103 18.16 3.86 -1.05
C THR A 103 18.86 2.50 -1.02
N ASN A 104 19.04 1.89 0.16
CA ASN A 104 19.67 0.60 0.27
C ASN A 104 18.79 -0.51 -0.28
N ARG A 105 19.13 -1.04 -1.46
CA ARG A 105 18.41 -2.11 -2.16
C ARG A 105 18.46 -3.46 -1.43
N THR A 106 19.40 -3.62 -0.49
CA THR A 106 19.60 -4.86 0.27
C THR A 106 19.08 -4.77 1.70
N ASN A 107 18.38 -3.68 2.06
CA ASN A 107 17.73 -3.58 3.35
C ASN A 107 16.75 -4.74 3.54
N GLU A 108 16.95 -5.55 4.59
CA GLU A 108 16.25 -6.83 4.77
C GLU A 108 14.72 -6.69 4.87
N PHE A 109 14.23 -5.59 5.43
CA PHE A 109 12.78 -5.37 5.61
C PHE A 109 12.13 -4.85 4.34
N LEU A 110 12.75 -3.87 3.70
CA LEU A 110 12.29 -3.36 2.42
C LEU A 110 12.32 -4.45 1.34
N ASP A 111 13.38 -5.27 1.32
CA ASP A 111 13.51 -6.40 0.39
C ASP A 111 12.45 -7.48 0.65
N ALA A 112 12.07 -7.70 1.91
CA ALA A 112 10.99 -8.61 2.27
C ALA A 112 9.57 -8.05 1.97
N ALA A 113 9.37 -6.74 2.04
CA ALA A 113 8.07 -6.10 1.76
C ALA A 113 7.79 -5.91 0.27
N PHE A 114 8.82 -5.69 -0.55
CA PHE A 114 8.70 -5.41 -1.98
C PHE A 114 7.89 -6.44 -2.76
N PRO A 115 8.09 -7.77 -2.60
CA PRO A 115 7.30 -8.78 -3.31
C PRO A 115 5.81 -8.70 -3.02
N PHE A 116 5.41 -8.33 -1.80
CA PHE A 116 3.99 -8.17 -1.47
C PHE A 116 3.36 -6.99 -2.22
N VAL A 117 4.12 -5.91 -2.43
CA VAL A 117 3.67 -4.77 -3.24
C VAL A 117 3.49 -5.19 -4.71
N GLY A 118 4.47 -5.90 -5.28
CA GLY A 118 4.39 -6.45 -6.63
C GLY A 118 3.21 -7.42 -6.80
N GLU A 119 3.01 -8.32 -5.84
CA GLU A 119 1.89 -9.27 -5.83
C GLU A 119 0.53 -8.56 -5.75
N SER A 120 0.42 -7.51 -4.93
CA SER A 120 -0.83 -6.76 -4.79
C SER A 120 -1.24 -6.07 -6.10
N ARG A 121 -0.29 -5.46 -6.80
CA ARG A 121 -0.49 -4.89 -8.13
C ARG A 121 -0.95 -5.96 -9.11
N TRP A 122 -0.17 -7.06 -9.24
CA TRP A 122 -0.46 -8.12 -10.20
C TRP A 122 -1.81 -8.80 -9.95
N THR A 123 -2.11 -9.14 -8.68
CA THR A 123 -3.38 -9.80 -8.31
C THR A 123 -4.58 -8.90 -8.59
N SER A 124 -4.45 -7.60 -8.33
CA SER A 124 -5.53 -6.64 -8.59
C SER A 124 -5.76 -6.44 -10.09
N ASP A 125 -4.70 -6.34 -10.90
CA ASP A 125 -4.81 -6.27 -12.35
C ASP A 125 -5.43 -7.55 -12.95
N LEU A 126 -5.05 -8.73 -12.42
CA LEU A 126 -5.64 -10.00 -12.81
C LEU A 126 -7.14 -10.05 -12.45
N ALA A 127 -7.52 -9.57 -11.27
CA ALA A 127 -8.92 -9.50 -10.86
C ALA A 127 -9.73 -8.63 -11.82
N ILE A 128 -9.24 -7.43 -12.15
CA ILE A 128 -9.87 -6.55 -13.15
C ILE A 128 -10.01 -7.25 -14.50
N LYS A 129 -8.94 -7.88 -14.99
CA LYS A 129 -8.94 -8.60 -16.28
C LYS A 129 -10.01 -9.69 -16.33
N LYS A 130 -10.05 -10.57 -15.31
CA LYS A 130 -11.01 -11.67 -15.23
C LYS A 130 -12.45 -11.18 -15.11
N LEU A 131 -12.70 -10.27 -14.16
CA LEU A 131 -14.05 -9.78 -13.89
C LEU A 131 -14.60 -8.91 -15.03
N SER A 132 -13.74 -8.13 -15.72
CA SER A 132 -14.14 -7.40 -16.93
C SER A 132 -14.51 -8.36 -18.06
N GLY A 133 -13.83 -9.50 -18.19
CA GLY A 133 -14.19 -10.54 -19.15
C GLY A 133 -15.57 -11.15 -18.85
N PHE A 134 -15.85 -11.42 -17.58
CA PHE A 134 -17.18 -11.92 -17.16
C PHE A 134 -18.29 -10.89 -17.33
N ASP A 135 -18.01 -9.60 -17.05
CA ASP A 135 -18.97 -8.51 -17.28
C ASP A 135 -19.31 -8.36 -18.77
N ALA A 136 -18.30 -8.36 -19.63
CA ALA A 136 -18.47 -8.28 -21.08
C ALA A 136 -19.25 -9.48 -21.67
N ALA A 137 -19.07 -10.67 -21.08
CA ALA A 137 -19.81 -11.88 -21.45
C ALA A 137 -21.24 -11.93 -20.85
N GLY A 138 -21.63 -10.97 -20.00
CA GLY A 138 -22.92 -10.96 -19.31
C GLY A 138 -23.07 -12.04 -18.23
N THR A 139 -21.95 -12.62 -17.77
CA THR A 139 -21.94 -13.73 -16.80
C THR A 139 -21.56 -13.29 -15.37
N LEU A 140 -21.14 -12.05 -15.18
CA LEU A 140 -20.81 -11.50 -13.88
C LEU A 140 -22.08 -11.24 -13.06
N LYS A 141 -22.24 -11.94 -11.94
CA LYS A 141 -23.46 -11.83 -11.09
C LYS A 141 -23.55 -10.50 -10.36
N SER A 142 -22.41 -9.98 -9.88
CA SER A 142 -22.35 -8.70 -9.16
C SER A 142 -21.25 -7.83 -9.79
N ARG A 143 -21.64 -6.71 -10.38
CA ARG A 143 -20.70 -5.73 -10.92
C ARG A 143 -19.93 -5.00 -9.81
N ASP A 144 -20.42 -5.04 -8.56
CA ASP A 144 -19.71 -4.49 -7.41
C ASP A 144 -18.38 -5.21 -7.16
N ASP A 145 -18.27 -6.51 -7.52
CA ASP A 145 -16.99 -7.23 -7.41
C ASP A 145 -15.92 -6.65 -8.34
N LEU A 146 -16.31 -6.26 -9.55
CA LEU A 146 -15.43 -5.56 -10.49
C LEU A 146 -15.10 -4.14 -9.99
N ALA A 147 -16.08 -3.40 -9.48
CA ALA A 147 -15.85 -2.06 -8.92
C ALA A 147 -14.92 -2.08 -7.71
N ARG A 148 -15.06 -3.08 -6.81
CA ARG A 148 -14.13 -3.30 -5.69
C ARG A 148 -12.71 -3.61 -6.18
N SER A 149 -12.57 -4.43 -7.23
CA SER A 149 -11.28 -4.76 -7.80
C SER A 149 -10.57 -3.53 -8.39
N TYR A 150 -11.32 -2.61 -9.00
CA TYR A 150 -10.80 -1.31 -9.42
C TYR A 150 -10.31 -0.47 -8.23
N LEU A 151 -11.04 -0.46 -7.11
CA LEU A 151 -10.61 0.25 -5.90
C LEU A 151 -9.29 -0.32 -5.35
N TYR A 152 -9.19 -1.64 -5.25
CA TYR A 152 -7.99 -2.29 -4.71
C TYR A 152 -6.78 -2.06 -5.60
N ALA A 153 -6.95 -2.16 -6.92
CA ALA A 153 -5.89 -1.83 -7.86
C ALA A 153 -5.47 -0.35 -7.75
N ALA A 154 -6.41 0.58 -7.65
CA ALA A 154 -6.10 1.99 -7.49
C ALA A 154 -5.29 2.24 -6.21
N ILE A 155 -5.64 1.62 -5.09
CA ILE A 155 -4.88 1.71 -3.84
C ILE A 155 -3.46 1.14 -4.01
N ALA A 156 -3.30 0.00 -4.69
CA ALA A 156 -1.99 -0.58 -4.95
C ALA A 156 -1.11 0.35 -5.81
N TYR A 157 -1.66 0.93 -6.86
CA TYR A 157 -0.92 1.86 -7.72
C TYR A 157 -0.60 3.18 -7.02
N THR A 158 -1.51 3.71 -6.21
CA THR A 158 -1.24 4.93 -5.42
C THR A 158 -0.16 4.65 -4.36
N MET A 159 -0.19 3.50 -3.69
CA MET A 159 0.84 3.06 -2.75
C MET A 159 2.21 2.97 -3.42
N ILE A 160 2.29 2.42 -4.64
CA ILE A 160 3.53 2.37 -5.42
C ILE A 160 4.04 3.78 -5.69
N GLY A 161 3.17 4.70 -6.13
CA GLY A 161 3.55 6.08 -6.39
C GLY A 161 4.02 6.84 -5.14
N ASP A 162 3.36 6.61 -4.01
CA ASP A 162 3.68 7.28 -2.75
C ASP A 162 5.00 6.79 -2.12
N MET A 163 5.45 5.57 -2.41
CA MET A 163 6.51 4.93 -1.63
C MET A 163 7.76 4.55 -2.43
N PHE A 164 7.73 4.57 -3.76
CA PHE A 164 8.85 4.11 -4.59
C PHE A 164 9.31 5.13 -5.63
N ASN A 165 10.63 5.22 -5.82
CA ASN A 165 11.22 6.03 -6.89
C ASN A 165 11.12 5.38 -8.27
N ASN A 166 11.00 4.07 -8.33
CA ASN A 166 10.90 3.28 -9.55
C ASN A 166 10.23 1.94 -9.24
N PHE A 167 9.45 1.41 -10.20
CA PHE A 167 8.74 0.15 -10.00
C PHE A 167 8.51 -0.62 -11.31
N PRO A 168 8.60 -1.97 -11.32
CA PRO A 168 8.39 -2.82 -12.49
C PRO A 168 6.89 -3.09 -12.74
N VAL A 169 6.10 -2.05 -13.04
CA VAL A 169 4.64 -2.16 -13.19
C VAL A 169 4.17 -3.05 -14.33
N PHE A 170 5.02 -3.31 -15.34
CA PHE A 170 4.68 -4.12 -16.51
C PHE A 170 5.21 -5.55 -16.43
N SER A 171 6.03 -5.87 -15.42
CA SER A 171 6.53 -7.22 -15.20
C SER A 171 5.53 -8.05 -14.42
N ASP A 172 5.47 -9.35 -14.75
CA ASP A 172 4.74 -10.36 -14.01
C ASP A 172 5.54 -11.69 -14.01
N ARG A 173 4.94 -12.77 -13.53
CA ARG A 173 5.60 -14.08 -13.47
C ARG A 173 5.98 -14.66 -14.84
N GLN A 174 5.41 -14.17 -15.93
CA GLN A 174 5.60 -14.66 -17.29
C GLN A 174 6.25 -13.66 -18.21
N THR A 175 6.09 -12.37 -17.91
CA THR A 175 6.53 -11.25 -18.75
C THR A 175 7.58 -10.45 -18.01
N ALA A 176 8.80 -10.42 -18.54
CA ALA A 176 9.84 -9.52 -18.10
C ALA A 176 9.74 -8.22 -18.90
N ALA A 177 9.67 -7.08 -18.19
CA ALA A 177 9.58 -5.77 -18.81
C ALA A 177 10.47 -4.77 -18.05
N PRO A 178 10.91 -3.68 -18.71
CA PRO A 178 11.63 -2.62 -18.03
C PRO A 178 10.77 -2.01 -16.91
N PRO A 179 11.38 -1.58 -15.80
CA PRO A 179 10.72 -0.73 -14.83
C PRO A 179 10.25 0.56 -15.48
N LEU A 180 9.29 1.22 -14.84
CA LEU A 180 8.68 2.46 -15.38
C LEU A 180 9.71 3.60 -15.53
N GLY A 181 10.73 3.62 -14.69
CA GLY A 181 11.73 4.67 -14.59
C GLY A 181 11.26 5.84 -13.70
N PRO A 182 12.17 6.48 -12.96
CA PRO A 182 11.82 7.53 -12.00
C PRO A 182 11.06 8.71 -12.62
N ALA A 183 11.42 9.12 -13.83
CA ALA A 183 10.75 10.22 -14.55
C ALA A 183 9.28 9.93 -14.90
N ASN A 184 8.91 8.66 -14.95
CA ASN A 184 7.59 8.22 -15.37
C ASN A 184 6.68 7.77 -14.20
N MET A 185 7.18 7.77 -12.99
CA MET A 185 6.41 7.28 -11.83
C MET A 185 5.08 8.01 -11.61
N GLY A 186 4.93 9.24 -12.10
CA GLY A 186 3.64 9.94 -12.12
C GLY A 186 2.52 9.17 -12.84
N GLN A 187 2.85 8.25 -13.76
CA GLN A 187 1.88 7.44 -14.51
C GLN A 187 1.16 6.39 -13.65
N VAL A 188 1.73 5.98 -12.52
CA VAL A 188 1.04 5.05 -11.61
C VAL A 188 -0.22 5.70 -11.01
N TYR A 189 -0.16 7.00 -10.72
CA TYR A 189 -1.33 7.75 -10.29
C TYR A 189 -2.37 7.91 -11.40
N ASP A 190 -1.94 8.09 -12.66
CA ASP A 190 -2.86 8.13 -13.81
C ASP A 190 -3.61 6.81 -13.97
N THR A 191 -2.93 5.69 -13.76
CA THR A 191 -3.55 4.36 -13.74
C THR A 191 -4.57 4.24 -12.60
N ALA A 192 -4.23 4.69 -11.38
CA ALA A 192 -5.14 4.70 -10.25
C ALA A 192 -6.40 5.57 -10.52
N VAL A 193 -6.22 6.76 -11.13
CA VAL A 193 -7.32 7.65 -11.54
C VAL A 193 -8.20 6.98 -12.60
N ALA A 194 -7.61 6.30 -13.58
CA ALA A 194 -8.37 5.58 -14.61
C ALA A 194 -9.20 4.43 -14.02
N TYR A 195 -8.61 3.66 -13.10
CA TYR A 195 -9.28 2.56 -12.42
C TYR A 195 -10.43 3.06 -11.53
N THR A 196 -10.18 4.05 -10.69
CA THR A 196 -11.25 4.63 -9.85
C THR A 196 -12.37 5.24 -10.67
N THR A 197 -12.07 5.86 -11.81
CA THR A 197 -13.09 6.42 -12.71
C THR A 197 -14.02 5.34 -13.27
N ARG A 198 -13.48 4.19 -13.69
CA ARG A 198 -14.27 3.03 -14.12
C ARG A 198 -15.09 2.43 -12.97
N GLY A 199 -14.48 2.28 -11.80
CA GLY A 199 -15.14 1.79 -10.61
C GLY A 199 -16.31 2.68 -10.16
N ILE A 200 -16.15 4.01 -10.18
CA ILE A 200 -17.21 4.98 -9.85
C ILE A 200 -18.41 4.82 -10.80
N ALA A 201 -18.16 4.70 -12.11
CA ALA A 201 -19.24 4.52 -13.08
C ALA A 201 -20.06 3.24 -12.80
N ILE A 202 -19.40 2.14 -12.40
CA ILE A 202 -20.08 0.90 -12.02
C ILE A 202 -20.83 1.08 -10.71
N ALA A 203 -20.22 1.65 -9.67
CA ALA A 203 -20.85 1.85 -8.36
C ALA A 203 -22.09 2.75 -8.46
N GLN A 204 -22.06 3.76 -9.32
CA GLN A 204 -23.23 4.60 -9.64
C GLN A 204 -24.33 3.79 -10.34
N ALA A 205 -23.98 2.97 -11.32
CA ALA A 205 -24.93 2.14 -12.06
C ALA A 205 -25.58 1.06 -11.18
N THR A 206 -24.87 0.54 -10.16
CA THR A 206 -25.40 -0.43 -9.19
C THR A 206 -26.07 0.22 -7.98
N GLY A 207 -26.00 1.54 -7.83
CA GLY A 207 -26.52 2.25 -6.67
C GLY A 207 -25.73 2.03 -5.38
N ASN A 208 -24.47 1.56 -5.46
CA ASN A 208 -23.62 1.32 -4.30
C ASN A 208 -22.90 2.60 -3.85
N THR A 209 -23.60 3.43 -3.08
CA THR A 209 -23.07 4.72 -2.60
C THR A 209 -21.85 4.58 -1.72
N ALA A 210 -21.74 3.52 -0.90
CA ALA A 210 -20.58 3.29 -0.04
C ALA A 210 -19.32 3.02 -0.88
N LEU A 211 -19.44 2.23 -1.93
CA LEU A 211 -18.34 1.94 -2.85
C LEU A 211 -18.00 3.16 -3.72
N GLN A 212 -19.03 3.91 -4.17
CA GLN A 212 -18.82 5.18 -4.87
C GLN A 212 -18.04 6.18 -4.03
N LEU A 213 -18.36 6.31 -2.74
CA LEU A 213 -17.63 7.15 -1.79
C LEU A 213 -16.17 6.75 -1.70
N ALA A 214 -15.88 5.45 -1.46
CA ALA A 214 -14.51 4.95 -1.34
C ALA A 214 -13.68 5.19 -2.62
N LEU A 215 -14.24 4.91 -3.78
CA LEU A 215 -13.60 5.12 -5.08
C LEU A 215 -13.36 6.61 -5.37
N THR A 216 -14.32 7.49 -5.03
CA THR A 216 -14.17 8.94 -5.26
C THR A 216 -13.11 9.53 -4.33
N ALA A 217 -13.08 9.10 -3.08
CA ALA A 217 -12.06 9.50 -2.11
C ALA A 217 -10.65 9.04 -2.54
N GLU A 218 -10.52 7.79 -3.01
CA GLU A 218 -9.23 7.28 -3.51
C GLU A 218 -8.80 8.01 -4.79
N ARG A 219 -9.73 8.41 -5.66
CA ARG A 219 -9.41 9.22 -6.84
C ARG A 219 -8.89 10.61 -6.48
N ALA A 220 -9.49 11.25 -5.47
CA ALA A 220 -8.98 12.51 -4.92
C ALA A 220 -7.54 12.33 -4.41
N ARG A 221 -7.31 11.27 -3.65
CA ARG A 221 -5.99 10.94 -3.09
C ARG A 221 -4.94 10.70 -4.18
N ALA A 222 -5.27 9.92 -5.22
CA ALA A 222 -4.35 9.64 -6.33
C ALA A 222 -3.97 10.92 -7.08
N LYS A 223 -4.92 11.81 -7.39
CA LYS A 223 -4.65 13.10 -8.03
C LYS A 223 -3.80 14.02 -7.15
N PHE A 224 -4.11 14.08 -5.86
CA PHE A 224 -3.35 14.86 -4.90
C PHE A 224 -1.92 14.32 -4.74
N GLY A 225 -1.75 12.99 -4.64
CA GLY A 225 -0.45 12.31 -4.60
C GLY A 225 0.39 12.61 -5.84
N LYS A 226 -0.21 12.56 -7.05
CA LYS A 226 0.46 12.94 -8.29
C LYS A 226 1.00 14.38 -8.24
N SER A 227 0.20 15.30 -7.70
CA SER A 227 0.60 16.71 -7.58
C SER A 227 1.73 16.90 -6.58
N ILE A 228 1.75 16.12 -5.48
CA ILE A 228 2.89 16.09 -4.54
C ILE A 228 4.13 15.50 -5.23
N TRP A 229 3.98 14.38 -5.93
CA TRP A 229 5.07 13.76 -6.68
C TRP A 229 5.73 14.76 -7.63
N ALA A 230 4.95 15.48 -8.42
CA ALA A 230 5.45 16.49 -9.36
C ALA A 230 6.19 17.65 -8.67
N LYS A 231 5.81 18.01 -7.44
CA LYS A 231 6.54 19.01 -6.65
C LYS A 231 7.88 18.49 -6.14
N LEU A 232 7.95 17.23 -5.74
CA LEU A 232 9.16 16.60 -5.22
C LEU A 232 10.13 16.17 -6.34
N HIS A 233 9.63 15.98 -7.57
CA HIS A 233 10.40 15.54 -8.74
C HIS A 233 10.21 16.50 -9.92
N PRO A 234 10.77 17.72 -9.83
CA PRO A 234 10.69 18.68 -10.93
C PRO A 234 11.44 18.18 -12.17
N PRO A 235 11.05 18.60 -13.38
CA PRO A 235 11.58 18.10 -14.64
C PRO A 235 13.06 18.48 -14.91
N GLY A 236 13.71 19.23 -14.02
CA GLY A 236 15.11 19.59 -14.17
C GLY A 236 15.72 20.29 -12.95
N PRO A 237 17.05 20.28 -12.82
CA PRO A 237 17.75 20.95 -11.74
C PRO A 237 17.44 22.45 -11.73
N GLY A 238 17.13 22.99 -10.55
CA GLY A 238 16.88 24.42 -10.38
C GLY A 238 15.52 24.91 -10.86
N VAL A 239 14.62 24.02 -11.32
CA VAL A 239 13.22 24.42 -11.56
C VAL A 239 12.55 24.68 -10.22
N PRO A 240 12.03 25.91 -9.97
CA PRO A 240 11.34 26.20 -8.73
C PRO A 240 10.15 25.26 -8.55
N GLN A 241 10.06 24.61 -7.39
CA GLN A 241 8.99 23.68 -7.02
C GLN A 241 7.62 24.37 -6.88
N GLY A 242 7.53 25.67 -6.99
CA GLY A 242 6.40 26.43 -6.46
C GLY A 242 6.37 26.34 -4.93
N GLY A 243 5.38 26.92 -4.27
CA GLY A 243 5.20 26.75 -2.83
C GLY A 243 4.93 25.29 -2.44
N SER A 244 5.15 24.95 -1.17
CA SER A 244 4.97 23.59 -0.62
C SER A 244 3.54 23.06 -0.71
N PHE A 245 2.55 23.96 -0.83
CA PHE A 245 1.14 23.61 -0.85
C PHE A 245 0.66 23.16 -2.22
N VAL A 246 -0.32 22.26 -2.24
CA VAL A 246 -0.95 21.71 -3.43
C VAL A 246 -2.34 22.28 -3.62
N ASN A 247 -2.66 22.65 -4.86
CA ASN A 247 -4.02 22.97 -5.31
C ASN A 247 -4.25 22.27 -6.66
N ASP A 248 -4.76 21.05 -6.60
CA ASP A 248 -5.18 20.30 -7.78
C ASP A 248 -6.69 20.37 -7.91
N ALA A 249 -7.18 21.02 -8.95
CA ALA A 249 -8.63 21.24 -9.15
C ALA A 249 -9.40 19.92 -9.26
N GLY A 250 -8.79 18.89 -9.85
CA GLY A 250 -9.41 17.56 -9.98
C GLY A 250 -9.46 16.81 -8.65
N ALA A 251 -8.40 16.90 -7.83
CA ALA A 251 -8.40 16.33 -6.49
C ALA A 251 -9.41 17.04 -5.58
N ASN A 252 -9.48 18.37 -5.64
CA ASN A 252 -10.41 19.17 -4.85
C ASN A 252 -11.87 18.86 -5.20
N ALA A 253 -12.19 18.73 -6.50
CA ALA A 253 -13.54 18.37 -6.95
C ALA A 253 -13.94 16.98 -6.45
N ASP A 254 -13.04 15.99 -6.53
CA ASP A 254 -13.30 14.65 -6.01
C ASP A 254 -13.38 14.61 -4.49
N ALA A 255 -12.54 15.38 -3.78
CA ALA A 255 -12.62 15.49 -2.32
C ALA A 255 -13.97 16.07 -1.87
N ALA A 256 -14.44 17.15 -2.50
CA ALA A 256 -15.74 17.74 -2.22
C ALA A 256 -16.88 16.77 -2.55
N ALA A 257 -16.81 16.05 -3.68
CA ALA A 257 -17.81 15.06 -4.07
C ALA A 257 -17.86 13.88 -3.10
N ALA A 258 -16.72 13.36 -2.65
CA ALA A 258 -16.65 12.30 -1.66
C ALA A 258 -17.21 12.75 -0.30
N LEU A 259 -16.88 13.97 0.15
CA LEU A 259 -17.42 14.53 1.38
C LEU A 259 -18.95 14.74 1.31
N ALA A 260 -19.48 15.05 0.13
CA ALA A 260 -20.94 15.14 -0.07
C ALA A 260 -21.64 13.77 -0.01
N LEU A 261 -20.96 12.68 -0.37
CA LEU A 261 -21.45 11.31 -0.23
C LEU A 261 -21.34 10.79 1.21
N ALA A 262 -20.33 11.25 1.95
CA ALA A 262 -20.21 10.98 3.38
C ALA A 262 -21.23 11.85 4.14
N ALA A 263 -21.82 11.32 5.21
CA ALA A 263 -22.66 12.18 6.08
C ALA A 263 -21.81 13.32 6.66
N ALA A 264 -22.34 14.55 6.66
CA ALA A 264 -21.60 15.78 6.98
C ALA A 264 -20.87 15.80 8.35
N THR A 265 -21.32 14.95 9.28
CA THR A 265 -20.71 14.78 10.61
C THR A 265 -19.99 13.45 10.78
N SER A 266 -19.80 12.71 9.70
CA SER A 266 -19.21 11.36 9.72
C SER A 266 -17.70 11.45 9.69
N ASP A 267 -17.05 10.86 10.68
CA ASP A 267 -15.61 10.53 10.64
C ASP A 267 -15.40 9.28 9.77
N TRP A 268 -15.80 9.38 8.50
CA TRP A 268 -15.67 8.27 7.57
C TRP A 268 -14.22 7.95 7.25
N LYS A 269 -13.89 6.65 7.27
CA LYS A 269 -12.57 6.12 6.96
C LYS A 269 -12.70 4.84 6.14
N TYR A 270 -12.02 4.77 5.02
CA TYR A 270 -11.78 3.50 4.35
C TYR A 270 -10.58 2.82 4.98
N ARG A 271 -10.76 1.61 5.50
CA ARG A 271 -9.76 0.89 6.28
C ARG A 271 -9.56 -0.53 5.76
N PHE A 272 -8.34 -0.99 5.80
CA PHE A 272 -8.06 -2.43 5.79
C PHE A 272 -8.22 -2.99 7.20
N ASN A 273 -9.01 -4.06 7.30
CA ASN A 273 -9.23 -4.77 8.54
C ASN A 273 -8.40 -6.05 8.55
N TYR A 274 -7.80 -6.32 9.69
CA TYR A 274 -6.94 -7.47 9.93
C TYR A 274 -7.57 -8.40 10.95
N SER A 275 -7.28 -9.70 10.89
CA SER A 275 -7.78 -10.68 11.84
C SER A 275 -6.93 -11.94 11.83
N ALA A 276 -7.02 -12.74 12.89
CA ALA A 276 -6.35 -14.04 13.00
C ALA A 276 -6.74 -15.04 11.89
N SER A 277 -7.91 -14.88 11.28
CA SER A 277 -8.40 -15.73 10.21
C SER A 277 -8.04 -15.24 8.80
N THR A 278 -7.44 -14.06 8.67
CA THR A 278 -7.07 -13.46 7.38
C THR A 278 -5.58 -13.14 7.32
N ILE A 279 -5.19 -11.94 7.70
CA ILE A 279 -3.80 -11.47 7.72
C ILE A 279 -3.56 -10.61 8.95
N ASP A 280 -2.31 -10.61 9.42
CA ASP A 280 -1.86 -9.77 10.53
C ASP A 280 -1.56 -8.34 10.05
N ASN A 281 -1.72 -7.38 10.95
CA ASN A 281 -1.15 -6.05 10.79
C ASN A 281 0.35 -6.10 11.15
N THR A 282 1.20 -5.94 10.15
CA THR A 282 2.66 -6.02 10.31
C THR A 282 3.19 -4.98 11.30
N ILE A 283 2.62 -3.76 11.34
CA ILE A 283 3.02 -2.72 12.30
C ILE A 283 2.75 -3.21 13.74
N GLY A 284 1.56 -3.79 13.97
CA GLY A 284 1.21 -4.36 15.28
C GLY A 284 2.18 -5.46 15.72
N ALA A 285 2.60 -6.32 14.79
CA ALA A 285 3.57 -7.38 15.07
C ALA A 285 4.92 -6.80 15.52
N TRP A 286 5.46 -5.79 14.83
CA TRP A 286 6.76 -5.21 15.15
C TRP A 286 6.75 -4.31 16.38
N VAL A 287 5.67 -3.57 16.62
CA VAL A 287 5.57 -2.64 17.76
C VAL A 287 5.11 -3.37 19.03
N ASN A 288 4.04 -4.16 18.95
CA ASN A 288 3.39 -4.70 20.14
C ASN A 288 3.96 -6.05 20.59
N SER A 289 4.43 -6.88 19.66
CA SER A 289 4.91 -8.23 19.96
C SER A 289 6.43 -8.32 19.97
N ARG A 290 7.06 -7.98 18.87
CA ARG A 290 8.52 -8.10 18.75
C ARG A 290 9.28 -6.99 19.45
N GLN A 291 8.62 -5.84 19.69
CA GLN A 291 9.21 -4.66 20.34
C GLN A 291 10.51 -4.17 19.69
N GLU A 292 10.64 -4.37 18.38
CA GLU A 292 11.74 -3.83 17.59
C GLU A 292 11.53 -2.36 17.25
N MET A 293 10.26 -1.95 17.28
CA MET A 293 9.80 -0.60 16.95
C MET A 293 8.91 -0.06 18.06
N ARG A 294 8.83 1.25 18.16
CA ARG A 294 7.83 1.97 18.96
C ARG A 294 7.30 3.17 18.19
N VAL A 295 6.23 3.77 18.67
CA VAL A 295 5.76 5.06 18.15
C VAL A 295 6.84 6.12 18.36
N GLY A 296 7.12 6.92 17.32
CA GLY A 296 8.18 7.91 17.29
C GLY A 296 8.00 9.04 18.32
N ASN A 297 9.12 9.65 18.70
CA ASN A 297 9.11 10.76 19.68
C ASN A 297 8.33 11.98 19.19
N ALA A 298 8.23 12.14 17.87
CA ALA A 298 7.42 13.19 17.26
C ALA A 298 5.92 13.12 17.64
N PHE A 299 5.45 11.94 18.06
CA PHE A 299 4.05 11.66 18.45
C PHE A 299 3.88 11.37 19.93
N ILE A 300 4.92 10.83 20.57
CA ILE A 300 4.92 10.53 22.02
C ILE A 300 6.17 11.12 22.66
N ASN A 301 6.01 12.17 23.46
CA ASN A 301 7.12 12.76 24.23
C ASN A 301 7.39 11.94 25.50
N ARG A 302 8.29 11.00 25.43
CA ARG A 302 8.65 10.12 26.56
C ARG A 302 9.62 10.77 27.56
N ALA A 303 10.22 11.91 27.19
CA ALA A 303 11.15 12.61 28.07
C ALA A 303 10.42 13.35 29.22
N VAL A 304 9.15 13.70 29.01
CA VAL A 304 8.35 14.47 29.98
C VAL A 304 7.47 13.54 30.82
N THR A 305 6.68 12.69 30.16
CA THR A 305 5.89 11.64 30.81
C THR A 305 5.75 10.45 29.89
N PRO A 306 5.66 9.20 30.40
CA PRO A 306 5.50 8.00 29.55
C PRO A 306 4.26 8.01 28.66
N ASN A 307 3.29 8.89 28.94
CA ASN A 307 2.01 9.00 28.25
C ASN A 307 1.81 10.35 27.56
N ASP A 308 2.85 11.19 27.44
CA ASP A 308 2.72 12.49 26.80
C ASP A 308 2.68 12.30 25.28
N THR A 309 1.50 12.53 24.68
CA THR A 309 1.26 12.42 23.24
C THR A 309 1.34 13.79 22.60
N LEU A 310 1.34 13.80 21.24
CA LEU A 310 1.23 15.03 20.45
C LEU A 310 0.12 15.93 21.00
N ARG A 311 0.39 17.22 21.06
CA ARG A 311 -0.53 18.21 21.63
C ARG A 311 -1.21 19.04 20.55
N ASP A 312 -2.47 19.34 20.81
CA ASP A 312 -3.24 20.28 20.02
C ASP A 312 -2.59 21.67 20.05
N PRO A 313 -2.31 22.28 18.90
CA PRO A 313 -1.53 23.51 18.83
C PRO A 313 -2.28 24.77 19.32
N ILE A 314 -3.59 24.68 19.53
CA ILE A 314 -4.42 25.82 20.03
C ILE A 314 -4.56 25.76 21.56
N THR A 315 -4.86 24.57 22.08
CA THR A 315 -5.23 24.44 23.49
C THR A 315 -4.13 23.80 24.36
N ASN A 316 -3.07 23.30 23.71
CA ASN A 316 -2.02 22.51 24.36
C ASN A 316 -2.54 21.27 25.11
N ALA A 317 -3.78 20.85 24.84
CA ALA A 317 -4.29 19.55 25.31
C ALA A 317 -3.69 18.40 24.49
N VAL A 318 -3.74 17.19 25.01
CA VAL A 318 -3.37 15.97 24.25
C VAL A 318 -4.25 15.89 23.00
N ASP A 319 -3.62 15.69 21.84
CA ASP A 319 -4.35 15.55 20.58
C ASP A 319 -5.26 14.32 20.62
N PRO A 320 -6.58 14.47 20.40
CA PRO A 320 -7.53 13.37 20.56
C PRO A 320 -7.45 12.35 19.45
N GLU A 321 -7.07 12.72 18.22
CA GLU A 321 -6.97 11.75 17.11
C GLU A 321 -5.74 10.86 17.26
N VAL A 322 -4.59 11.44 17.59
CA VAL A 322 -3.38 10.66 17.89
C VAL A 322 -3.62 9.76 19.10
N ARG A 323 -4.24 10.29 20.15
CA ARG A 323 -4.62 9.48 21.32
C ARG A 323 -5.54 8.31 20.97
N ARG A 324 -6.55 8.56 20.14
CA ARG A 324 -7.47 7.53 19.65
C ARG A 324 -6.73 6.46 18.83
N ALA A 325 -5.88 6.88 17.88
CA ALA A 325 -5.08 5.97 17.08
C ALA A 325 -4.15 5.12 17.96
N LEU A 326 -3.52 5.71 18.97
CA LEU A 326 -2.67 4.99 19.91
C LEU A 326 -3.45 3.99 20.79
N ILE A 327 -4.68 4.32 21.18
CA ILE A 327 -5.56 3.40 21.93
C ILE A 327 -5.97 2.22 21.02
N GLU A 328 -6.37 2.47 19.79
CA GLU A 328 -6.69 1.41 18.82
C GLU A 328 -5.49 0.50 18.55
N PHE A 329 -4.29 1.09 18.55
CA PHE A 329 -3.04 0.39 18.29
C PHE A 329 -2.44 -0.26 19.54
N LYS A 330 -2.98 0.04 20.73
CA LYS A 330 -2.47 -0.46 22.02
C LYS A 330 -2.55 -1.98 22.07
N ALA A 331 -1.49 -2.57 22.59
CA ALA A 331 -1.37 -4.01 22.81
C ALA A 331 -2.42 -4.54 23.81
N THR A 332 -3.61 -4.84 23.32
CA THR A 332 -4.52 -5.78 24.00
C THR A 332 -4.44 -7.11 23.25
N PRO A 333 -4.72 -8.26 23.89
CA PRO A 333 -4.75 -9.54 23.18
C PRO A 333 -5.63 -9.53 21.93
N ALA A 334 -6.69 -8.72 21.92
CA ALA A 334 -7.63 -8.61 20.81
C ALA A 334 -7.14 -7.71 19.65
N THR A 335 -6.28 -6.71 19.91
CA THR A 335 -5.87 -5.71 18.91
C THR A 335 -4.37 -5.70 18.61
N GLN A 336 -3.58 -6.45 19.34
CA GLN A 336 -2.11 -6.47 19.25
C GLN A 336 -1.58 -6.63 17.83
N PHE A 337 -2.23 -7.48 17.00
CA PHE A 337 -1.85 -7.79 15.63
C PHE A 337 -2.88 -7.35 14.60
N TYR A 338 -4.03 -6.82 15.03
CA TYR A 338 -5.21 -6.73 14.16
C TYR A 338 -5.84 -5.33 14.11
N SER A 339 -5.14 -4.30 14.59
CA SER A 339 -5.64 -2.93 14.44
C SER A 339 -5.79 -2.57 12.95
N SER A 340 -6.91 -1.94 12.61
CA SER A 340 -7.20 -1.53 11.23
C SER A 340 -6.27 -0.39 10.79
N LEU A 341 -5.86 -0.40 9.53
CA LEU A 341 -5.06 0.66 8.92
C LEU A 341 -5.93 1.50 7.97
N THR A 342 -5.91 2.81 8.15
CA THR A 342 -6.66 3.75 7.32
C THR A 342 -5.93 3.99 6.00
N VAL A 343 -6.66 3.91 4.89
CA VAL A 343 -6.17 4.20 3.54
C VAL A 343 -6.49 5.63 3.15
N VAL A 344 -7.77 6.02 3.27
CA VAL A 344 -8.26 7.37 2.99
C VAL A 344 -9.42 7.72 3.95
N SER A 345 -9.60 9.00 4.26
CA SER A 345 -10.61 9.44 5.24
C SER A 345 -11.18 10.81 4.90
N SER A 346 -12.37 11.12 5.47
CA SER A 346 -12.94 12.47 5.43
C SER A 346 -11.95 13.52 5.94
N ARG A 347 -11.13 13.17 6.92
CA ARG A 347 -10.09 14.07 7.49
C ARG A 347 -9.08 14.47 6.44
N GLU A 348 -8.55 13.50 5.68
CA GLU A 348 -7.62 13.77 4.59
C GLU A 348 -8.24 14.62 3.50
N LEU A 349 -9.51 14.37 3.12
CA LEU A 349 -10.22 15.14 2.12
C LEU A 349 -10.42 16.61 2.54
N TYR A 350 -10.81 16.85 3.79
CA TYR A 350 -10.87 18.22 4.31
C TYR A 350 -9.50 18.91 4.35
N LEU A 351 -8.44 18.18 4.69
CA LEU A 351 -7.07 18.70 4.70
C LEU A 351 -6.57 19.04 3.29
N MET A 352 -6.95 18.29 2.25
CA MET A 352 -6.68 18.65 0.85
C MET A 352 -7.35 19.97 0.47
N LEU A 353 -8.65 20.13 0.82
CA LEU A 353 -9.38 21.36 0.53
C LEU A 353 -8.85 22.57 1.34
N ALA A 354 -8.44 22.35 2.59
CA ALA A 354 -7.80 23.37 3.40
C ALA A 354 -6.49 23.84 2.76
N GLU A 355 -5.65 22.90 2.35
CA GLU A 355 -4.35 23.17 1.74
C GLU A 355 -4.49 23.99 0.45
N ALA A 356 -5.47 23.64 -0.39
CA ALA A 356 -5.72 24.35 -1.64
C ALA A 356 -5.95 25.85 -1.46
N ALA A 357 -6.58 26.24 -0.36
CA ALA A 357 -6.82 27.65 -0.04
C ALA A 357 -5.53 28.46 0.23
N LEU A 358 -4.43 27.79 0.63
CA LEU A 358 -3.18 28.46 1.00
C LEU A 358 -2.22 28.66 -0.19
N VAL A 359 -2.48 28.05 -1.34
CA VAL A 359 -1.57 28.12 -2.51
C VAL A 359 -1.45 29.53 -3.05
N ALA A 360 -2.53 30.32 -3.00
CA ALA A 360 -2.54 31.71 -3.46
C ALA A 360 -1.87 32.69 -2.46
N GLY A 361 -1.33 32.21 -1.36
CA GLY A 361 -0.66 32.97 -0.32
C GLY A 361 -1.45 33.05 0.99
N ASP A 362 -0.78 33.50 2.03
CA ASP A 362 -1.32 33.60 3.40
C ASP A 362 -2.03 34.95 3.59
N THR A 363 -3.08 35.23 2.80
CA THR A 363 -3.96 36.41 2.95
C THR A 363 -5.08 36.08 3.94
N LEU A 364 -5.70 37.10 4.52
CA LEU A 364 -6.82 36.92 5.45
C LEU A 364 -8.00 36.17 4.78
N THR A 365 -8.29 36.47 3.51
CA THR A 365 -9.34 35.77 2.75
C THR A 365 -9.03 34.28 2.58
N ASN A 366 -7.81 33.95 2.18
CA ASN A 366 -7.37 32.56 2.03
C ASN A 366 -7.37 31.84 3.37
N ALA A 367 -6.94 32.50 4.44
CA ALA A 367 -6.95 31.97 5.80
C ALA A 367 -8.38 31.68 6.32
N GLN A 368 -9.37 32.47 5.92
CA GLN A 368 -10.77 32.21 6.25
C GLN A 368 -11.31 30.98 5.52
N GLN A 369 -11.01 30.82 4.22
CA GLN A 369 -11.37 29.60 3.48
C GLN A 369 -10.67 28.36 4.03
N PHE A 370 -9.38 28.47 4.36
CA PHE A 370 -8.63 27.44 5.05
C PHE A 370 -9.32 27.03 6.36
N ALA A 371 -9.72 28.02 7.18
CA ALA A 371 -10.35 27.80 8.48
C ALA A 371 -11.67 27.02 8.38
N VAL A 372 -12.44 27.16 7.31
CA VAL A 372 -13.67 26.37 7.08
C VAL A 372 -13.37 24.88 7.11
N ASN A 373 -12.39 24.44 6.32
CA ASN A 373 -12.07 23.01 6.18
C ASN A 373 -11.29 22.48 7.40
N ILE A 374 -10.37 23.26 7.97
CA ILE A 374 -9.68 22.89 9.21
C ILE A 374 -10.68 22.73 10.36
N ASN A 375 -11.64 23.62 10.48
CA ASN A 375 -12.65 23.51 11.52
C ASN A 375 -13.58 22.30 11.30
N ALA A 376 -13.82 21.87 10.06
CA ALA A 376 -14.51 20.63 9.81
C ALA A 376 -13.74 19.41 10.36
N VAL A 377 -12.41 19.33 10.18
CA VAL A 377 -11.57 18.31 10.81
C VAL A 377 -11.62 18.41 12.34
N ARG A 378 -11.49 19.61 12.87
CA ARG A 378 -11.46 19.83 14.32
C ARG A 378 -12.79 19.49 14.99
N LEU A 379 -13.93 19.71 14.32
CA LEU A 379 -15.25 19.30 14.81
C LEU A 379 -15.40 17.76 14.97
N LEU A 380 -14.67 16.98 14.17
CA LEU A 380 -14.62 15.52 14.36
C LEU A 380 -13.93 15.12 15.66
N ASN A 381 -13.00 15.99 16.13
CA ASN A 381 -12.25 15.77 17.36
C ASN A 381 -12.91 16.41 18.59
N TYR A 382 -13.57 17.56 18.41
CA TYR A 382 -14.03 18.43 19.48
C TYR A 382 -15.45 18.96 19.22
N PRO A 383 -16.47 18.10 19.21
CA PRO A 383 -17.81 18.47 18.71
C PRO A 383 -18.49 19.62 19.46
N ASP A 384 -18.16 19.85 20.74
CA ASP A 384 -18.91 20.77 21.59
C ASP A 384 -18.14 22.00 22.06
N SER A 385 -16.94 22.31 21.49
CA SER A 385 -16.10 23.33 22.11
C SER A 385 -15.62 24.42 21.18
N ALA A 386 -16.18 25.61 21.32
CA ALA A 386 -15.71 26.83 20.64
C ALA A 386 -14.22 27.14 20.87
N LYS A 387 -13.64 26.72 22.02
CA LYS A 387 -12.21 26.94 22.35
C LYS A 387 -11.26 26.17 21.43
N TYR A 388 -11.72 25.12 20.76
CA TYR A 388 -10.92 24.33 19.84
C TYR A 388 -11.02 24.83 18.40
N LYS A 389 -11.88 25.82 18.13
CA LYS A 389 -12.06 26.36 16.80
C LYS A 389 -10.83 27.17 16.39
N TYR A 390 -10.35 26.91 15.20
CA TYR A 390 -9.31 27.72 14.58
C TYR A 390 -9.90 29.05 14.08
N ASP A 391 -9.30 30.15 14.48
CA ASP A 391 -9.63 31.51 14.04
C ASP A 391 -8.36 32.18 13.50
N PRO A 392 -8.23 32.39 12.18
CA PRO A 392 -7.05 32.99 11.60
C PRO A 392 -6.83 34.47 11.99
N SER A 393 -7.83 35.14 12.56
CA SER A 393 -7.71 36.51 13.09
C SER A 393 -7.10 36.53 14.49
N ASN A 394 -7.09 35.41 15.19
CA ASN A 394 -6.49 35.28 16.51
C ASN A 394 -4.97 35.08 16.41
N LEU A 395 -4.20 36.14 16.64
CA LEU A 395 -2.75 36.11 16.55
C LEU A 395 -2.05 35.20 17.59
N ALA A 396 -2.76 34.74 18.61
CA ALA A 396 -2.24 33.79 19.59
C ALA A 396 -2.30 32.33 19.03
N GLN A 397 -3.04 32.10 17.96
CA GLN A 397 -3.10 30.79 17.30
C GLN A 397 -2.03 30.65 16.22
N PRO A 398 -1.67 29.42 15.81
CA PRO A 398 -0.70 29.20 14.74
C PRO A 398 -1.12 29.86 13.43
N ARG A 399 -0.14 30.30 12.63
CA ARG A 399 -0.41 30.71 11.24
C ARG A 399 -0.98 29.54 10.43
N PRO A 400 -1.78 29.82 9.37
CA PRO A 400 -2.45 28.76 8.59
C PRO A 400 -1.54 27.63 8.14
N GLY A 401 -0.36 27.92 7.62
CA GLY A 401 0.59 26.88 7.19
C GLY A 401 1.10 25.99 8.33
N ALA A 402 1.38 26.57 9.50
CA ALA A 402 1.77 25.82 10.69
C ALA A 402 0.60 24.97 11.23
N MET A 403 -0.61 25.52 11.19
CA MET A 403 -1.82 24.80 11.56
C MET A 403 -2.08 23.60 10.65
N LEU A 404 -1.94 23.78 9.32
CA LEU A 404 -2.07 22.69 8.36
C LEU A 404 -1.08 21.55 8.65
N LYS A 405 0.20 21.89 8.89
CA LYS A 405 1.23 20.90 9.23
C LYS A 405 0.86 20.11 10.49
N ALA A 406 0.38 20.78 11.53
CA ALA A 406 -0.03 20.15 12.78
C ALA A 406 -1.22 19.22 12.57
N GLU A 407 -2.27 19.68 11.87
CA GLU A 407 -3.46 18.87 11.60
C GLU A 407 -3.17 17.69 10.68
N ARG A 408 -2.32 17.85 9.66
CA ARG A 408 -1.89 16.73 8.81
C ARG A 408 -1.11 15.70 9.63
N LYS A 409 -0.17 16.14 10.46
CA LYS A 409 0.61 15.26 11.33
C LYS A 409 -0.30 14.43 12.25
N ALA A 410 -1.28 15.06 12.89
CA ALA A 410 -2.17 14.39 13.84
C ALA A 410 -3.19 13.46 13.16
N ASN A 411 -3.85 13.95 12.09
CA ASN A 411 -4.99 13.26 11.49
C ASN A 411 -4.61 12.20 10.44
N LEU A 412 -3.34 12.18 9.97
CA LEU A 412 -2.85 11.24 8.96
C LEU A 412 -1.78 10.27 9.52
N PHE A 413 -1.72 10.13 10.85
CA PHE A 413 -0.79 9.24 11.53
C PHE A 413 -0.96 7.78 11.07
N LEU A 414 0.15 7.14 10.69
CA LEU A 414 0.21 5.78 10.14
C LEU A 414 -0.67 5.56 8.89
N GLN A 415 -0.74 6.57 8.03
CA GLN A 415 -1.49 6.49 6.77
C GLN A 415 -0.60 6.65 5.52
N GLY A 416 0.74 6.62 5.66
CA GLY A 416 1.69 6.72 4.55
C GLY A 416 1.76 8.11 3.91
N ARG A 417 1.62 9.19 4.69
CA ARG A 417 1.68 10.58 4.19
C ARG A 417 2.86 11.37 4.75
N ARG A 418 3.39 10.92 5.88
CA ARG A 418 4.30 11.71 6.69
C ARG A 418 5.61 12.06 5.98
N LEU A 419 6.22 11.11 5.27
CA LEU A 419 7.49 11.34 4.56
C LEU A 419 7.35 12.40 3.46
N HIS A 420 6.23 12.36 2.70
CA HIS A 420 5.90 13.40 1.73
C HIS A 420 5.80 14.79 2.38
N ASP A 421 5.15 14.85 3.55
CA ASP A 421 4.97 16.10 4.28
C ASP A 421 6.31 16.63 4.82
N LEU A 422 7.17 15.74 5.33
CA LEU A 422 8.53 16.13 5.77
C LEU A 422 9.32 16.74 4.60
N TYR A 423 9.35 16.08 3.46
CA TYR A 423 10.09 16.55 2.29
C TYR A 423 9.56 17.89 1.76
N ARG A 424 8.26 17.97 1.46
CA ARG A 424 7.70 19.18 0.82
C ARG A 424 7.61 20.40 1.72
N PHE A 425 7.56 20.20 3.03
CA PHE A 425 7.58 21.29 4.00
C PHE A 425 8.98 21.66 4.49
N GLY A 426 10.01 20.93 4.04
CA GLY A 426 11.39 21.14 4.47
C GLY A 426 11.64 20.76 5.94
N ASP A 427 10.75 19.93 6.52
CA ASP A 427 10.90 19.39 7.85
C ASP A 427 11.79 18.14 7.82
N LYS A 428 12.34 17.72 8.96
CA LYS A 428 13.17 16.53 9.10
C LYS A 428 12.64 15.67 10.23
N ALA A 429 12.76 14.35 10.07
CA ALA A 429 12.56 13.45 11.19
C ALA A 429 13.71 13.63 12.22
N ASP A 430 13.39 13.43 13.49
CA ASP A 430 14.30 13.65 14.61
C ASP A 430 15.52 12.70 14.60
N MET A 431 15.37 11.51 14.04
CA MET A 431 16.41 10.50 13.96
C MET A 431 17.29 10.60 12.72
N TRP A 432 16.93 11.39 11.70
CA TRP A 432 17.69 11.46 10.45
C TRP A 432 19.12 11.94 10.65
N GLN A 433 20.07 11.18 10.11
CA GLN A 433 21.48 11.48 10.22
C GLN A 433 21.89 12.68 9.35
N THR A 434 22.26 13.77 10.01
CA THR A 434 22.63 15.04 9.36
C THR A 434 24.14 15.25 9.24
N ILE A 435 24.94 14.35 9.83
CA ILE A 435 26.42 14.36 9.77
C ILE A 435 26.91 13.22 8.86
N VAL A 436 28.16 13.29 8.44
CA VAL A 436 28.77 12.32 7.50
C VAL A 436 28.79 10.89 8.07
N PRO A 437 28.29 9.87 7.31
CA PRO A 437 27.58 10.02 6.04
C PRO A 437 26.18 10.61 6.25
N VAL A 438 25.82 11.65 5.46
CA VAL A 438 24.50 12.27 5.51
C VAL A 438 23.49 11.31 4.91
N ALA A 439 22.37 11.11 5.58
CA ALA A 439 21.29 10.22 5.13
C ALA A 439 20.66 10.70 3.81
N ASP A 440 20.17 9.76 3.00
CA ASP A 440 19.54 10.03 1.69
C ASP A 440 18.35 10.98 1.82
N ALA A 441 17.52 10.78 2.85
CA ALA A 441 16.36 11.61 3.12
C ALA A 441 16.71 13.08 3.42
N VAL A 442 17.94 13.34 3.91
CA VAL A 442 18.45 14.69 4.17
C VAL A 442 19.15 15.27 2.93
N ALA A 443 19.97 14.46 2.28
CA ALA A 443 20.79 14.90 1.15
C ALA A 443 19.95 15.17 -0.10
N ASN A 444 18.91 14.37 -0.31
CA ASN A 444 18.06 14.38 -1.49
C ASN A 444 16.57 14.27 -1.12
N PRO A 445 15.96 15.35 -0.58
CA PRO A 445 14.52 15.34 -0.27
C PRO A 445 13.68 14.97 -1.49
N GLY A 446 12.73 14.06 -1.32
CA GLY A 446 11.97 13.45 -2.43
C GLY A 446 12.46 12.06 -2.82
N THR A 447 13.51 11.55 -2.17
CA THR A 447 13.96 10.17 -2.38
C THR A 447 13.06 9.20 -1.63
N PHE A 448 12.56 8.20 -2.37
CA PHE A 448 11.73 7.10 -1.86
C PHE A 448 12.42 5.75 -2.07
N PHE A 449 11.73 4.66 -1.75
CA PHE A 449 12.29 3.32 -1.82
C PHE A 449 12.69 2.93 -3.25
N PRO A 450 13.82 2.22 -3.42
CA PRO A 450 14.27 1.74 -4.73
C PRO A 450 13.60 0.41 -5.09
N ILE A 451 13.83 -0.07 -6.29
CA ILE A 451 13.66 -1.48 -6.63
C ILE A 451 14.68 -2.28 -5.81
N THR A 452 14.22 -3.29 -5.09
CA THR A 452 15.05 -4.04 -4.15
C THR A 452 15.79 -5.20 -4.80
N GLN A 453 16.72 -5.81 -4.06
CA GLN A 453 17.57 -6.87 -4.56
C GLN A 453 16.78 -8.11 -4.99
N VAL A 454 15.71 -8.47 -4.28
CA VAL A 454 14.89 -9.63 -4.66
C VAL A 454 14.33 -9.49 -6.08
N GLU A 455 13.87 -8.29 -6.44
CA GLU A 455 13.39 -8.02 -7.81
C GLU A 455 14.53 -7.99 -8.83
N LEU A 456 15.66 -7.35 -8.47
CA LEU A 456 16.83 -7.29 -9.37
C LEU A 456 17.36 -8.67 -9.75
N LEU A 457 17.26 -9.64 -8.84
CA LEU A 457 17.71 -11.01 -9.08
C LEU A 457 16.63 -11.89 -9.73
N ALA A 458 15.37 -11.60 -9.51
CA ALA A 458 14.24 -12.42 -9.99
C ALA A 458 13.71 -11.97 -11.36
N ASN A 459 13.77 -10.66 -11.68
CA ASN A 459 13.27 -10.14 -12.93
C ASN A 459 14.30 -10.33 -14.06
N PRO A 460 14.03 -11.16 -15.09
CA PRO A 460 14.98 -11.41 -16.18
C PRO A 460 15.41 -10.13 -16.93
N TYR A 461 14.56 -9.13 -17.01
CA TYR A 461 14.94 -7.84 -17.59
C TYR A 461 16.01 -7.14 -16.74
N CYS A 462 15.82 -7.08 -15.41
CA CYS A 462 16.78 -6.45 -14.50
C CYS A 462 18.11 -7.22 -14.44
N VAL A 463 18.06 -8.55 -14.48
CA VAL A 463 19.27 -9.40 -14.58
C VAL A 463 20.07 -9.06 -15.84
N ALA A 464 19.39 -8.89 -16.97
CA ALA A 464 20.04 -8.54 -18.25
C ALA A 464 20.46 -7.05 -18.33
N ASN A 465 19.81 -6.17 -17.58
CA ASN A 465 19.99 -4.71 -17.65
C ASN A 465 20.08 -4.08 -16.25
N PRO A 466 21.10 -4.41 -15.44
CA PRO A 466 21.16 -3.98 -14.02
C PRO A 466 21.17 -2.47 -13.82
N SER A 467 21.71 -1.70 -14.78
CA SER A 467 21.77 -0.24 -14.74
C SER A 467 20.42 0.44 -15.02
N SER A 468 19.45 -0.28 -15.56
CA SER A 468 18.10 0.24 -15.88
C SER A 468 17.10 -0.02 -14.76
N CYS A 469 17.46 -0.83 -13.79
CA CYS A 469 16.71 -1.14 -12.59
C CYS A 469 17.37 -0.54 -11.36
#